data_92af86154706500fa9605fa64d5860e2
#
_entry.id   92af86154706500fa9605fa64d5860e2
#
_cell.length_a   1.000
_cell.length_b   1.000
_cell.length_c   1.000
_cell.angle_alpha   90.00
_cell.angle_beta   90.00
_cell.angle_gamma   90.00
#
_symmetry.space_group_name_H-M   'P 1'
#
loop_
_entity.id
_entity.type
_entity.pdbx_description
1 polymer ?
#
loop_
_entity_poly.entity_id
_entity_poly.type
_entity_poly.pdbx_seq_one_letter_code
_entity_poly.pdbx_strand_id
1 'polypeptide(L)'
;MNEYTTAGFGATINGKHTWKDYGLVIGNTDIVSEPSPKTNYIEVPGSSIRIDLTETLTGQVEYESRQLKFSLGKMEREDLWPVFYRTFLKVYQGKEVRVVLDQEPDVYYHGRAEVSGFSRNGRLGTFTLTVDADAYKYELNVSSEDWLWDILNFETGIILSLIHISEPTRLALIS
;
A
#
# COMPACT_ATOMS: atom_id res chain seq x y z
N MET A 1 3.39 28.12 22.90
CA MET A 1 2.86 26.75 22.77
C MET A 1 3.59 26.13 21.60
N ASN A 2 4.62 25.32 21.87
CA ASN A 2 5.44 24.77 20.80
C ASN A 2 4.62 23.72 20.05
N GLU A 3 4.27 24.03 18.81
CA GLU A 3 3.86 23.03 17.82
C GLU A 3 5.06 22.13 17.50
N TYR A 4 5.28 21.14 18.34
CA TYR A 4 5.97 19.95 17.87
C TYR A 4 4.97 19.22 16.96
N THR A 5 4.88 19.68 15.74
CA THR A 5 4.34 18.90 14.65
C THR A 5 5.20 17.62 14.59
N THR A 6 4.66 16.52 15.08
CA THR A 6 5.14 15.18 14.76
C THR A 6 4.82 14.89 13.27
N ALA A 7 5.28 15.81 12.42
CA ALA A 7 5.28 15.62 10.99
C ALA A 7 6.27 14.49 10.69
N GLY A 8 5.77 13.33 10.33
CA GLY A 8 6.57 12.22 9.88
C GLY A 8 6.37 10.87 10.57
N PHE A 9 5.57 10.77 11.63
CA PHE A 9 5.31 9.51 12.33
C PHE A 9 3.81 9.17 12.50
N GLY A 10 2.99 9.59 11.56
CA GLY A 10 1.58 9.28 11.50
C GLY A 10 1.25 8.38 10.31
N ALA A 11 0.02 7.88 10.30
CA ALA A 11 -0.56 7.19 9.17
C ALA A 11 -2.03 7.58 9.02
N THR A 12 -2.50 7.70 7.80
CA THR A 12 -3.91 7.90 7.48
C THR A 12 -4.50 6.57 7.02
N ILE A 13 -5.49 6.07 7.74
CA ILE A 13 -6.14 4.77 7.48
C ILE A 13 -7.59 5.03 7.10
N ASN A 14 -7.97 4.72 5.86
CA ASN A 14 -9.30 5.01 5.31
C ASN A 14 -9.73 6.48 5.53
N GLY A 15 -8.80 7.42 5.30
CA GLY A 15 -9.05 8.86 5.43
C GLY A 15 -9.07 9.39 6.87
N LYS A 16 -8.77 8.56 7.88
CA LYS A 16 -8.65 8.97 9.28
C LYS A 16 -7.20 8.86 9.74
N HIS A 17 -6.67 9.96 10.22
CA HIS A 17 -5.29 10.06 10.68
C HIS A 17 -5.14 9.54 12.11
N THR A 18 -4.11 8.72 12.38
CA THR A 18 -3.87 8.09 13.68
C THR A 18 -3.77 9.11 14.82
N TRP A 19 -3.04 10.19 14.62
CA TRP A 19 -2.89 11.23 15.64
C TRP A 19 -4.04 12.24 15.66
N LYS A 20 -4.38 12.82 14.49
CA LYS A 20 -5.35 13.93 14.42
C LYS A 20 -6.76 13.52 14.83
N ASP A 21 -7.21 12.31 14.40
CA ASP A 21 -8.57 11.84 14.63
C ASP A 21 -8.70 10.96 15.86
N TYR A 22 -7.67 10.17 16.19
CA TYR A 22 -7.74 9.20 17.28
C TYR A 22 -6.85 9.55 18.48
N GLY A 23 -5.89 10.46 18.34
CA GLY A 23 -4.89 10.76 19.35
C GLY A 23 -3.94 9.57 19.61
N LEU A 24 -3.76 8.70 18.61
CA LEU A 24 -2.89 7.53 18.70
C LEU A 24 -1.49 7.88 18.22
N VAL A 25 -0.50 7.55 19.04
CA VAL A 25 0.93 7.69 18.72
C VAL A 25 1.46 6.35 18.22
N ILE A 26 2.25 6.38 17.15
CA ILE A 26 2.97 5.20 16.65
C ILE A 26 4.27 5.10 17.42
N GLY A 27 4.49 3.95 18.08
CA GLY A 27 5.65 3.71 18.94
C GLY A 27 6.80 2.93 18.30
N ASN A 28 6.64 2.49 17.05
CA ASN A 28 7.68 1.78 16.31
C ASN A 28 8.11 2.54 15.05
N THR A 29 9.35 2.36 14.65
CA THR A 29 9.94 2.96 13.44
C THR A 29 9.83 2.03 12.23
N ASP A 30 9.95 0.72 12.45
CA ASP A 30 9.89 -0.29 11.41
C ASP A 30 8.43 -0.69 11.17
N ILE A 31 7.75 0.11 10.36
CA ILE A 31 6.32 -0.07 10.08
C ILE A 31 6.12 -1.06 8.94
N VAL A 32 6.89 -0.92 7.86
CA VAL A 32 6.70 -1.64 6.60
C VAL A 32 7.74 -2.74 6.47
N SER A 33 7.29 -4.00 6.35
CA SER A 33 8.18 -5.09 5.97
C SER A 33 8.46 -5.07 4.47
N GLU A 34 9.64 -5.52 4.06
CA GLU A 34 9.93 -5.73 2.65
C GLU A 34 9.18 -6.95 2.12
N PRO A 35 8.67 -6.92 0.88
CA PRO A 35 8.01 -8.07 0.31
C PRO A 35 9.02 -9.15 -0.09
N SER A 36 8.74 -10.40 0.29
CA SER A 36 9.57 -11.54 -0.08
C SER A 36 9.29 -11.98 -1.52
N PRO A 37 10.32 -12.30 -2.33
CA PRO A 37 10.08 -12.86 -3.65
C PRO A 37 9.47 -14.27 -3.53
N LYS A 38 8.48 -14.57 -4.33
CA LYS A 38 7.95 -15.93 -4.50
C LYS A 38 8.91 -16.74 -5.35
N THR A 39 9.60 -17.69 -4.74
CA THR A 39 10.58 -18.54 -5.43
C THR A 39 10.03 -19.94 -5.65
N ASN A 40 10.27 -20.51 -6.82
CA ASN A 40 9.89 -21.87 -7.15
C ASN A 40 11.10 -22.66 -7.65
N TYR A 41 11.59 -23.56 -6.81
CA TYR A 41 12.73 -24.42 -7.12
C TYR A 41 12.30 -25.88 -7.25
N ILE A 42 12.77 -26.57 -8.28
CA ILE A 42 12.63 -28.03 -8.42
C ILE A 42 13.98 -28.67 -8.12
N GLU A 43 14.00 -29.58 -7.15
CA GLU A 43 15.16 -30.40 -6.86
C GLU A 43 15.22 -31.60 -7.82
N VAL A 44 16.37 -31.81 -8.44
CA VAL A 44 16.59 -32.96 -9.31
C VAL A 44 17.15 -34.11 -8.45
N PRO A 45 16.44 -35.24 -8.33
CA PRO A 45 16.92 -36.38 -7.54
C PRO A 45 18.31 -36.85 -7.99
N GLY A 46 19.25 -36.98 -7.04
CA GLY A 46 20.62 -37.42 -7.33
C GLY A 46 21.55 -36.31 -7.86
N SER A 47 21.09 -35.06 -7.92
CA SER A 47 21.89 -33.89 -8.29
C SER A 47 21.92 -32.87 -7.17
N SER A 48 23.02 -32.11 -7.06
CA SER A 48 23.09 -30.92 -6.21
C SER A 48 22.57 -29.65 -6.89
N ILE A 49 22.08 -29.77 -8.13
CA ILE A 49 21.58 -28.65 -8.93
C ILE A 49 20.07 -28.54 -8.70
N ARG A 50 19.61 -27.33 -8.39
CA ARG A 50 18.20 -26.94 -8.37
C ARG A 50 17.86 -26.18 -9.65
N ILE A 51 16.70 -26.47 -10.23
CA ILE A 51 16.16 -25.74 -11.36
C ILE A 51 15.31 -24.61 -10.80
N ASP A 52 15.60 -23.37 -11.16
CA ASP A 52 14.82 -22.21 -10.79
C ASP A 52 13.72 -21.97 -11.84
N LEU A 53 12.47 -22.06 -11.41
CA LEU A 53 11.29 -21.79 -12.23
C LEU A 53 10.57 -20.51 -11.80
N THR A 54 11.18 -19.68 -10.99
CA THR A 54 10.56 -18.49 -10.40
C THR A 54 9.95 -17.57 -11.44
N GLU A 55 10.63 -17.34 -12.56
CA GLU A 55 10.17 -16.43 -13.63
C GLU A 55 9.50 -17.15 -14.81
N THR A 56 9.41 -18.48 -14.78
CA THR A 56 9.04 -19.29 -15.97
C THR A 56 7.62 -19.02 -16.43
N LEU A 57 6.69 -18.70 -15.53
CA LEU A 57 5.28 -18.49 -15.85
C LEU A 57 4.95 -17.06 -16.29
N THR A 58 5.57 -16.08 -15.67
CA THR A 58 5.21 -14.64 -15.81
C THR A 58 6.30 -13.82 -16.50
N GLY A 59 7.51 -14.36 -16.62
CA GLY A 59 8.68 -13.66 -17.16
C GLY A 59 9.26 -12.61 -16.20
N GLN A 60 8.77 -12.55 -14.97
CA GLN A 60 9.25 -11.63 -13.93
C GLN A 60 9.03 -12.22 -12.55
N VAL A 61 9.79 -11.74 -11.56
CA VAL A 61 9.66 -12.15 -10.17
C VAL A 61 8.36 -11.59 -9.58
N GLU A 62 7.53 -12.45 -9.02
CA GLU A 62 6.40 -12.05 -8.20
C GLU A 62 6.78 -11.98 -6.73
N TYR A 63 6.05 -11.17 -5.97
CA TYR A 63 6.31 -10.97 -4.55
C TYR A 63 5.11 -11.41 -3.71
N GLU A 64 5.39 -11.83 -2.48
CA GLU A 64 4.38 -12.10 -1.47
C GLU A 64 3.85 -10.79 -0.88
N SER A 65 2.68 -10.88 -0.23
CA SER A 65 2.13 -9.76 0.56
C SER A 65 3.16 -9.28 1.58
N ARG A 66 3.09 -7.98 1.90
CA ARG A 66 3.90 -7.37 2.94
C ARG A 66 3.06 -7.04 4.17
N GLN A 67 3.70 -6.99 5.32
CA GLN A 67 3.02 -6.60 6.54
C GLN A 67 3.38 -5.17 6.94
N LEU A 68 2.37 -4.37 7.25
CA LEU A 68 2.53 -3.11 7.95
C LEU A 68 2.13 -3.32 9.41
N LYS A 69 3.05 -3.04 10.33
CA LYS A 69 2.82 -3.23 11.75
C LYS A 69 2.93 -1.92 12.50
N PHE A 70 1.83 -1.50 13.09
CA PHE A 70 1.73 -0.28 13.87
C PHE A 70 1.58 -0.60 15.34
N SER A 71 2.55 -0.21 16.14
CA SER A 71 2.45 -0.23 17.60
C SER A 71 1.80 1.07 18.05
N LEU A 72 0.51 1.03 18.35
CA LEU A 72 -0.29 2.20 18.65
C LEU A 72 -0.45 2.38 20.16
N GLY A 73 -0.20 3.59 20.64
CA GLY A 73 -0.37 3.96 22.05
C GLY A 73 -1.17 5.23 22.20
N LYS A 74 -1.94 5.32 23.29
CA LYS A 74 -2.70 6.51 23.65
C LYS A 74 -2.80 6.62 25.18
N MET A 75 -2.79 7.86 25.68
CA MET A 75 -3.19 8.14 27.06
C MET A 75 -4.65 8.55 27.09
N GLU A 76 -5.49 7.77 27.76
CA GLU A 76 -6.91 8.03 27.91
C GLU A 76 -7.37 7.74 29.35
N ARG A 77 -8.55 8.20 29.72
CA ARG A 77 -9.19 7.82 30.97
C ARG A 77 -9.50 6.32 30.97
N GLU A 78 -9.33 5.69 32.12
CA GLU A 78 -9.47 4.23 32.23
C GLU A 78 -10.86 3.72 31.87
N ASP A 79 -11.89 4.51 32.18
CA ASP A 79 -13.30 4.20 31.90
C ASP A 79 -13.67 4.30 30.42
N LEU A 80 -12.94 5.10 29.64
CA LEU A 80 -13.19 5.30 28.21
C LEU A 80 -12.50 4.26 27.32
N TRP A 81 -11.46 3.58 27.79
CA TRP A 81 -10.69 2.62 27.02
C TRP A 81 -11.53 1.48 26.41
N PRO A 82 -12.45 0.82 27.16
CA PRO A 82 -13.23 -0.28 26.59
C PRO A 82 -14.14 0.18 25.44
N VAL A 83 -14.66 1.39 25.54
CA VAL A 83 -15.52 1.98 24.49
C VAL A 83 -14.69 2.33 23.27
N PHE A 84 -13.55 3.00 23.46
CA PHE A 84 -12.64 3.36 22.39
C PHE A 84 -12.13 2.14 21.63
N TYR A 85 -11.60 1.15 22.35
CA TYR A 85 -11.05 -0.07 21.74
C TYR A 85 -12.11 -0.87 20.97
N ARG A 86 -13.30 -1.03 21.55
CA ARG A 86 -14.42 -1.69 20.87
C ARG A 86 -14.82 -0.96 19.59
N THR A 87 -14.84 0.37 19.62
CA THR A 87 -15.17 1.19 18.44
C THR A 87 -14.11 1.05 17.38
N PHE A 88 -12.83 1.07 17.78
CA PHE A 88 -11.70 0.88 16.86
C PHE A 88 -11.74 -0.49 16.20
N LEU A 89 -12.01 -1.56 16.97
CA LEU A 89 -12.21 -2.92 16.45
C LEU A 89 -13.34 -2.97 15.40
N LYS A 90 -14.49 -2.37 15.70
CA LYS A 90 -15.61 -2.34 14.74
C LYS A 90 -15.27 -1.69 13.41
N VAL A 91 -14.38 -0.70 13.44
CA VAL A 91 -13.97 0.05 12.25
C VAL A 91 -12.94 -0.70 11.43
N TYR A 92 -11.96 -1.37 12.06
CA TYR A 92 -10.78 -1.88 11.36
C TYR A 92 -10.64 -3.39 11.35
N GLN A 93 -11.13 -4.11 12.38
CA GLN A 93 -10.90 -5.56 12.49
C GLN A 93 -11.43 -6.33 11.29
N GLY A 94 -10.53 -7.04 10.60
CA GLY A 94 -10.83 -7.89 9.46
C GLY A 94 -11.29 -7.16 8.19
N LYS A 95 -11.20 -5.82 8.14
CA LYS A 95 -11.66 -5.03 7.00
C LYS A 95 -10.51 -4.65 6.08
N GLU A 96 -10.87 -4.41 4.83
CA GLU A 96 -9.97 -3.80 3.86
C GLU A 96 -9.73 -2.34 4.21
N VAL A 97 -8.46 -1.96 4.15
CA VAL A 97 -8.00 -0.63 4.49
C VAL A 97 -7.01 -0.10 3.45
N ARG A 98 -7.08 1.21 3.26
CA ARG A 98 -6.08 1.97 2.54
C ARG A 98 -5.25 2.74 3.55
N VAL A 99 -3.94 2.56 3.51
CA VAL A 99 -3.01 3.17 4.45
C VAL A 99 -2.05 4.07 3.70
N VAL A 100 -1.99 5.34 4.11
CA VAL A 100 -1.02 6.33 3.64
C VAL A 100 -0.12 6.67 4.82
N LEU A 101 1.18 6.57 4.65
CA LEU A 101 2.16 6.96 5.67
C LEU A 101 2.52 8.44 5.51
N ASP A 102 2.68 9.16 6.61
CA ASP A 102 3.11 10.57 6.55
C ASP A 102 4.50 10.74 5.92
N GLN A 103 5.31 9.68 5.97
CA GLN A 103 6.64 9.66 5.35
C GLN A 103 6.57 9.49 3.83
N GLU A 104 5.50 8.89 3.32
CA GLU A 104 5.29 8.61 1.90
C GLU A 104 3.86 9.05 1.51
N PRO A 105 3.59 10.36 1.42
CA PRO A 105 2.24 10.88 1.21
C PRO A 105 1.70 10.64 -0.20
N ASP A 106 2.57 10.34 -1.16
CA ASP A 106 2.22 10.17 -2.58
C ASP A 106 1.77 8.75 -2.92
N VAL A 107 1.93 7.81 -1.99
CA VAL A 107 1.58 6.40 -2.20
C VAL A 107 0.70 5.87 -1.08
N TYR A 108 -0.06 4.83 -1.40
CA TYR A 108 -0.83 4.11 -0.40
C TYR A 108 -0.60 2.61 -0.48
N TYR A 109 -0.82 1.95 0.64
CA TYR A 109 -0.86 0.51 0.76
C TYR A 109 -2.32 0.06 0.87
N HIS A 110 -2.66 -0.98 0.15
CA HIS A 110 -3.97 -1.61 0.21
C HIS A 110 -3.84 -2.98 0.86
N GLY A 111 -4.72 -3.30 1.81
CA GLY A 111 -4.63 -4.58 2.51
C GLY A 111 -5.74 -4.78 3.53
N ARG A 112 -5.61 -5.84 4.32
CA ARG A 112 -6.58 -6.20 5.36
C ARG A 112 -6.01 -5.97 6.74
N ALA A 113 -6.78 -5.27 7.57
CA ALA A 113 -6.37 -4.87 8.91
C ALA A 113 -6.73 -5.92 9.95
N GLU A 114 -5.81 -6.16 10.88
CA GLU A 114 -6.00 -6.97 12.10
C GLU A 114 -5.54 -6.16 13.31
N VAL A 115 -6.38 -6.09 14.33
CA VAL A 115 -6.06 -5.42 15.59
C VAL A 115 -5.84 -6.47 16.66
N SER A 116 -4.71 -6.40 17.34
CA SER A 116 -4.31 -7.40 18.35
C SER A 116 -3.53 -6.77 19.51
N GLY A 117 -3.23 -7.58 20.54
CA GLY A 117 -2.27 -7.22 21.57
C GLY A 117 -2.66 -6.06 22.47
N PHE A 118 -3.97 -5.86 22.74
CA PHE A 118 -4.39 -4.80 23.65
C PHE A 118 -3.83 -5.02 25.06
N SER A 119 -3.09 -4.04 25.54
CA SER A 119 -2.54 -3.98 26.90
C SER A 119 -2.80 -2.60 27.49
N ARG A 120 -3.08 -2.56 28.78
CA ARG A 120 -3.34 -1.31 29.51
C ARG A 120 -2.53 -1.26 30.78
N ASN A 121 -1.88 -0.15 31.01
CA ASN A 121 -1.21 0.18 32.26
C ASN A 121 -1.72 1.55 32.76
N GLY A 122 -2.68 1.52 33.69
CA GLY A 122 -3.37 2.72 34.14
C GLY A 122 -4.04 3.44 32.97
N ARG A 123 -3.64 4.70 32.75
CA ARG A 123 -4.18 5.55 31.68
C ARG A 123 -3.57 5.27 30.29
N LEU A 124 -2.39 4.63 30.24
CA LEU A 124 -1.74 4.27 28.99
C LEU A 124 -2.31 2.96 28.48
N GLY A 125 -2.88 2.97 27.30
CA GLY A 125 -3.26 1.77 26.56
C GLY A 125 -2.43 1.65 25.29
N THR A 126 -2.04 0.43 24.98
CA THR A 126 -1.29 0.09 23.77
C THR A 126 -1.94 -1.10 23.07
N PHE A 127 -1.87 -1.13 21.76
CA PHE A 127 -2.31 -2.24 20.93
C PHE A 127 -1.57 -2.22 19.59
N THR A 128 -1.63 -3.32 18.88
CA THR A 128 -0.98 -3.45 17.57
C THR A 128 -2.05 -3.52 16.48
N LEU A 129 -1.87 -2.72 15.45
CA LEU A 129 -2.59 -2.83 14.19
C LEU A 129 -1.63 -3.41 13.16
N THR A 130 -1.96 -4.57 12.62
CA THR A 130 -1.24 -5.21 11.53
C THR A 130 -2.10 -5.11 10.27
N VAL A 131 -1.50 -4.72 9.16
CA VAL A 131 -2.17 -4.73 7.85
C VAL A 131 -1.40 -5.67 6.94
N ASP A 132 -2.06 -6.73 6.50
CA ASP A 132 -1.54 -7.60 5.45
C ASP A 132 -1.86 -6.94 4.11
N ALA A 133 -0.84 -6.34 3.51
CA ALA A 133 -0.96 -5.48 2.35
C ALA A 133 -0.39 -6.15 1.10
N ASP A 134 -0.86 -5.72 -0.04
CA ASP A 134 -0.33 -6.12 -1.34
C ASP A 134 1.17 -5.85 -1.43
N ALA A 135 1.87 -6.64 -2.23
CA ALA A 135 3.32 -6.52 -2.43
C ALA A 135 3.73 -5.13 -2.94
N TYR A 136 2.88 -4.53 -3.76
CA TYR A 136 3.15 -3.26 -4.44
C TYR A 136 2.50 -2.08 -3.72
N LYS A 137 3.11 -0.90 -3.87
CA LYS A 137 2.52 0.38 -3.48
C LYS A 137 1.69 0.91 -4.64
N TYR A 138 0.62 1.63 -4.31
CA TYR A 138 -0.23 2.30 -5.29
C TYR A 138 -0.01 3.80 -5.20
N GLU A 139 0.06 4.48 -6.32
CA GLU A 139 0.14 5.94 -6.35
C GLU A 139 -1.20 6.56 -5.94
N LEU A 140 -1.14 7.53 -5.04
CA LEU A 140 -2.32 8.24 -4.55
C LEU A 140 -2.80 9.28 -5.58
N ASN A 141 -1.84 9.96 -6.19
CA ASN A 141 -2.02 10.89 -7.28
C ASN A 141 -1.66 10.19 -8.61
N VAL A 142 -2.43 9.18 -8.98
CA VAL A 142 -2.70 9.06 -10.40
C VAL A 142 -3.44 10.35 -10.70
N SER A 143 -2.70 11.38 -11.16
CA SER A 143 -3.34 12.56 -11.68
C SER A 143 -4.45 12.05 -12.57
N SER A 144 -5.67 12.38 -12.24
CA SER A 144 -6.76 12.33 -13.17
C SER A 144 -6.57 13.50 -14.17
N GLU A 145 -5.41 13.65 -14.74
CA GLU A 145 -5.33 14.01 -16.12
C GLU A 145 -6.05 12.84 -16.77
N ASP A 146 -7.32 13.14 -17.12
CA ASP A 146 -8.05 12.29 -18.03
C ASP A 146 -7.04 11.82 -19.05
N TRP A 147 -6.58 10.60 -18.88
CA TRP A 147 -5.69 10.00 -19.85
C TRP A 147 -6.42 10.23 -21.15
N LEU A 148 -5.76 10.74 -22.14
CA LEU A 148 -6.28 11.02 -23.47
C LEU A 148 -7.16 9.91 -24.07
N TRP A 149 -7.37 8.83 -23.35
CA TRP A 149 -8.33 7.76 -23.60
C TRP A 149 -9.79 8.21 -23.46
N ASP A 150 -10.12 9.20 -22.61
CA ASP A 150 -11.46 9.78 -22.56
C ASP A 150 -11.75 10.66 -23.78
N ILE A 151 -10.72 11.06 -24.52
CA ILE A 151 -10.83 11.73 -25.82
C ILE A 151 -10.81 10.71 -26.97
N LEU A 152 -10.70 9.41 -26.68
CA LEU A 152 -10.92 8.31 -27.63
C LEU A 152 -12.41 8.17 -27.94
N ASN A 153 -13.00 9.23 -28.43
CA ASN A 153 -14.25 9.14 -29.14
C ASN A 153 -13.99 8.39 -30.46
N PHE A 154 -14.53 7.21 -30.59
CA PHE A 154 -14.44 6.39 -31.81
C PHE A 154 -14.95 7.12 -33.06
N GLU A 155 -15.70 8.20 -32.90
CA GLU A 155 -16.23 9.03 -33.99
C GLU A 155 -15.26 10.08 -34.49
N THR A 156 -14.22 10.46 -33.76
CA THR A 156 -13.31 11.55 -34.15
C THR A 156 -11.85 11.14 -34.39
N GLY A 157 -11.59 9.86 -34.60
CA GLY A 157 -10.42 9.49 -35.42
C GLY A 157 -9.04 9.59 -34.79
N ILE A 158 -8.83 9.08 -33.57
CA ILE A 158 -7.46 8.75 -33.12
C ILE A 158 -6.86 7.60 -33.92
N ILE A 159 -7.69 6.76 -34.54
CA ILE A 159 -7.23 5.78 -35.55
C ILE A 159 -6.51 6.48 -36.71
N LEU A 160 -6.88 7.70 -37.04
CA LEU A 160 -6.22 8.48 -38.09
C LEU A 160 -4.83 8.98 -37.70
N SER A 161 -4.56 9.23 -36.41
CA SER A 161 -3.23 9.66 -35.97
C SER A 161 -2.23 8.50 -35.92
N LEU A 162 -2.68 7.30 -35.63
CA LEU A 162 -1.82 6.09 -35.70
C LEU A 162 -1.48 5.68 -37.13
N ILE A 163 -2.41 5.89 -38.09
CA ILE A 163 -2.14 5.64 -39.51
C ILE A 163 -1.17 6.70 -40.08
N HIS A 164 -1.19 7.91 -39.53
CA HIS A 164 -0.29 8.98 -39.98
C HIS A 164 1.15 8.83 -39.50
N ILE A 165 1.39 8.08 -38.43
CA ILE A 165 2.74 7.78 -37.91
C ILE A 165 3.42 6.66 -38.71
N SER A 166 2.68 5.82 -39.45
CA SER A 166 3.23 4.72 -40.19
C SER A 166 3.59 5.03 -41.67
N GLU A 167 3.35 6.28 -42.15
CA GLU A 167 3.61 6.63 -43.55
C GLU A 167 4.56 7.80 -43.84
N PRO A 168 5.74 7.92 -43.25
CA PRO A 168 6.71 8.88 -43.78
C PRO A 168 7.77 8.29 -44.69
N THR A 169 7.71 7.01 -45.10
CA THR A 169 8.90 6.42 -45.73
C THR A 169 8.68 5.90 -47.15
N ARG A 170 7.60 6.24 -47.81
CA ARG A 170 7.37 5.75 -49.19
C ARG A 170 7.37 6.79 -50.33
N LEU A 171 7.78 8.03 -50.07
CA LEU A 171 7.79 9.08 -51.11
C LEU A 171 9.18 9.60 -51.48
N ALA A 172 10.23 8.85 -51.24
CA ALA A 172 11.59 9.27 -51.63
C ALA A 172 12.29 8.30 -52.54
N LEU A 173 11.59 7.71 -53.49
CA LEU A 173 12.24 6.89 -54.54
C LEU A 173 11.39 6.89 -55.83
N ILE A 174 11.28 8.06 -56.49
CA ILE A 174 11.10 8.12 -57.96
C ILE A 174 11.65 9.46 -58.41
N SER A 175 12.85 9.51 -58.85
CA SER A 175 13.36 10.31 -59.96
C SER A 175 14.66 9.74 -60.44
#